data_9e9d5de7d6ce8232662fba29f0a8ab31
#
_entry.id   9e9d5de7d6ce8232662fba29f0a8ab31
#
_cell.length_a   1.000
_cell.length_b   1.000
_cell.length_c   1.000
_cell.angle_alpha   90.00
_cell.angle_beta   90.00
_cell.angle_gamma   90.00
#
_symmetry.space_group_name_H-M   'P 1'
#
loop_
_entity.id
_entity.type
_entity.pdbx_description
1 polymer ?
#
loop_
_entity_poly.entity_id
_entity_poly.type
_entity_poly.pdbx_seq_one_letter_code
_entity_poly.pdbx_strand_id
1 'polypeptide(L)'
;MTQSMKIDFVSDVSCPWCIVGLGGLEEALRNVGDLVQAQIAFHPFELNPDMPPEGQNIVEHVGQKYGATPEQSASNRAAIHARAAEVGFTMKTNEQSRIYNTFDAHRLLHWAGIVGGQHALKRALFTAYFTNNQSPSDHEVLVAAAQAAGLDPAGARDVLESGRYAEEVRAAERHWYQAGISSVPAVIVNDRYLISGGQPAAAFERAIRTIAAETAAAAG
;
A
#
# COMPACT_ATOMS: atom_id res chain seq x y z
N MET A 1 -16.90 9.93 -23.82
CA MET A 1 -17.28 10.07 -22.38
C MET A 1 -16.27 9.27 -21.57
N THR A 2 -15.69 9.86 -20.54
CA THR A 2 -14.75 9.18 -19.64
C THR A 2 -15.47 8.10 -18.82
N GLN A 3 -14.95 6.89 -18.77
CA GLN A 3 -15.55 5.77 -18.08
C GLN A 3 -15.13 5.76 -16.61
N SER A 4 -16.08 5.57 -15.69
CA SER A 4 -15.78 5.35 -14.26
C SER A 4 -15.14 3.97 -14.07
N MET A 5 -14.08 3.90 -13.23
CA MET A 5 -13.37 2.67 -12.94
C MET A 5 -13.08 2.56 -11.44
N LYS A 6 -13.57 1.51 -10.82
CA LYS A 6 -13.28 1.17 -9.42
C LYS A 6 -11.96 0.42 -9.35
N ILE A 7 -11.09 0.81 -8.44
CA ILE A 7 -9.81 0.14 -8.18
C ILE A 7 -9.66 -0.12 -6.69
N ASP A 8 -9.61 -1.38 -6.32
CA ASP A 8 -9.28 -1.83 -4.97
C ASP A 8 -7.79 -2.17 -4.91
N PHE A 9 -7.03 -1.44 -4.11
CA PHE A 9 -5.59 -1.60 -3.95
C PHE A 9 -5.28 -2.26 -2.60
N VAL A 10 -5.11 -3.59 -2.60
CA VAL A 10 -4.78 -4.36 -1.41
C VAL A 10 -3.28 -4.27 -1.16
N SER A 11 -2.88 -3.82 0.03
CA SER A 11 -1.47 -3.45 0.28
C SER A 11 -1.13 -3.38 1.76
N ASP A 12 0.15 -3.54 2.07
CA ASP A 12 0.73 -3.25 3.38
C ASP A 12 1.58 -1.97 3.32
N VAL A 13 1.59 -1.20 4.41
CA VAL A 13 2.45 -0.01 4.55
C VAL A 13 3.93 -0.37 4.68
N SER A 14 4.25 -1.60 5.07
CA SER A 14 5.61 -2.13 5.14
C SER A 14 6.08 -2.86 3.87
N CYS A 15 5.23 -2.94 2.84
CA CYS A 15 5.57 -3.60 1.58
C CYS A 15 6.23 -2.63 0.59
N PRO A 16 7.52 -2.82 0.24
CA PRO A 16 8.20 -1.92 -0.69
C PRO A 16 7.65 -2.02 -2.12
N TRP A 17 7.21 -3.21 -2.55
CA TRP A 17 6.59 -3.41 -3.85
C TRP A 17 5.22 -2.71 -3.98
N CYS A 18 4.56 -2.41 -2.85
CA CYS A 18 3.33 -1.62 -2.86
C CYS A 18 3.58 -0.16 -3.25
N ILE A 19 4.76 0.39 -2.96
CA ILE A 19 5.16 1.72 -3.43
C ILE A 19 5.37 1.71 -4.95
N VAL A 20 6.11 0.72 -5.44
CA VAL A 20 6.38 0.56 -6.89
C VAL A 20 5.06 0.37 -7.64
N GLY A 21 4.18 -0.50 -7.13
CA GLY A 21 2.87 -0.74 -7.73
C GLY A 21 1.96 0.48 -7.72
N LEU A 22 1.90 1.22 -6.61
CA LEU A 22 1.10 2.44 -6.53
C LEU A 22 1.62 3.51 -7.48
N GLY A 23 2.93 3.75 -7.51
CA GLY A 23 3.53 4.75 -8.41
C GLY A 23 3.32 4.40 -9.88
N GLY A 24 3.48 3.12 -10.25
CA GLY A 24 3.20 2.65 -11.60
C GLY A 24 1.72 2.78 -12.00
N LEU A 25 0.79 2.46 -11.07
CA LEU A 25 -0.64 2.64 -11.28
C LEU A 25 -1.01 4.12 -11.46
N GLU A 26 -0.50 4.99 -10.59
CA GLU A 26 -0.76 6.44 -10.69
C GLU A 26 -0.25 7.04 -12.00
N GLU A 27 0.91 6.62 -12.48
CA GLU A 27 1.43 7.05 -13.78
C GLU A 27 0.56 6.54 -14.93
N ALA A 28 0.18 5.27 -14.90
CA ALA A 28 -0.73 4.69 -15.90
C ALA A 28 -2.06 5.44 -15.95
N LEU A 29 -2.65 5.75 -14.79
CA LEU A 29 -3.90 6.50 -14.70
C LEU A 29 -3.77 7.93 -15.25
N ARG A 30 -2.64 8.59 -15.06
CA ARG A 30 -2.37 9.88 -15.72
C ARG A 30 -2.35 9.76 -17.24
N ASN A 31 -1.73 8.69 -17.75
CA ASN A 31 -1.59 8.44 -19.19
C ASN A 31 -2.93 8.09 -19.90
N VAL A 32 -3.91 7.61 -19.13
CA VAL A 32 -5.24 7.22 -19.62
C VAL A 32 -6.37 8.11 -19.10
N GLY A 33 -6.04 9.30 -18.57
CA GLY A 33 -7.01 10.19 -17.91
C GLY A 33 -8.12 10.72 -18.84
N ASP A 34 -7.94 10.67 -20.14
CA ASP A 34 -8.96 10.95 -21.15
C ASP A 34 -9.94 9.78 -21.35
N LEU A 35 -9.55 8.57 -21.03
CA LEU A 35 -10.33 7.33 -21.20
C LEU A 35 -11.09 6.94 -19.93
N VAL A 36 -10.45 6.99 -18.76
CA VAL A 36 -11.03 6.51 -17.50
C VAL A 36 -10.90 7.54 -16.38
N GLN A 37 -11.90 7.56 -15.49
CA GLN A 37 -11.87 8.24 -14.20
C GLN A 37 -11.86 7.19 -13.10
N ALA A 38 -10.68 6.94 -12.52
CA ALA A 38 -10.49 5.92 -11.53
C ALA A 38 -10.74 6.43 -10.10
N GLN A 39 -11.35 5.58 -9.28
CA GLN A 39 -11.45 5.74 -7.83
C GLN A 39 -10.66 4.62 -7.17
N ILE A 40 -9.59 4.99 -6.45
CA ILE A 40 -8.73 4.02 -5.75
C ILE A 40 -9.15 3.96 -4.28
N ALA A 41 -9.50 2.76 -3.82
CA ALA A 41 -9.69 2.44 -2.40
C ALA A 41 -8.53 1.56 -1.93
N PHE A 42 -7.93 1.89 -0.78
CA PHE A 42 -6.84 1.09 -0.19
C PHE A 42 -7.42 0.13 0.85
N HIS A 43 -7.00 -1.14 0.74
CA HIS A 43 -7.44 -2.22 1.61
C HIS A 43 -6.27 -2.82 2.39
N PRO A 44 -6.53 -3.27 3.63
CA PRO A 44 -5.49 -3.78 4.51
C PRO A 44 -5.00 -5.17 4.09
N PHE A 45 -3.72 -5.37 4.27
CA PHE A 45 -3.04 -6.66 4.26
C PHE A 45 -1.80 -6.55 5.14
N GLU A 46 -1.68 -7.39 6.15
CA GLU A 46 -0.48 -7.43 6.99
C GLU A 46 0.46 -8.54 6.51
N LEU A 47 1.67 -8.17 6.07
CA LEU A 47 2.73 -9.13 5.75
C LEU A 47 3.23 -9.86 6.99
N ASN A 48 3.12 -9.25 8.16
CA ASN A 48 3.66 -9.75 9.42
C ASN A 48 2.69 -9.44 10.58
N PRO A 49 1.50 -10.09 10.63
CA PRO A 49 0.47 -9.77 11.63
C PRO A 49 0.90 -10.06 13.08
N ASP A 50 1.82 -11.02 13.26
CA ASP A 50 2.34 -11.41 14.58
C ASP A 50 3.61 -10.64 14.99
N MET A 51 4.01 -9.61 14.22
CA MET A 51 5.19 -8.81 14.54
C MET A 51 4.95 -8.00 15.83
N PRO A 52 5.86 -8.07 16.82
CA PRO A 52 5.72 -7.27 18.04
C PRO A 52 5.90 -5.77 17.75
N PRO A 53 5.38 -4.89 18.61
CA PRO A 53 5.43 -3.43 18.39
C PRO A 53 6.84 -2.86 18.21
N GLU A 54 7.84 -3.41 18.92
CA GLU A 54 9.25 -3.03 18.79
C GLU A 54 9.86 -3.46 17.47
N GLY A 55 9.18 -4.35 16.72
CA GLY A 55 9.59 -4.86 15.45
C GLY A 55 10.83 -5.78 15.51
N GLN A 56 11.33 -6.16 14.34
CA GLN A 56 12.50 -7.01 14.16
C GLN A 56 13.48 -6.37 13.17
N ASN A 57 14.78 -6.55 13.34
CA ASN A 57 15.77 -6.12 12.37
C ASN A 57 15.47 -6.72 10.99
N ILE A 58 15.58 -5.91 9.93
CA ILE A 58 15.19 -6.33 8.58
C ILE A 58 16.03 -7.49 8.03
N VAL A 59 17.33 -7.53 8.34
CA VAL A 59 18.23 -8.59 7.86
C VAL A 59 17.90 -9.91 8.55
N GLU A 60 17.67 -9.88 9.87
CA GLU A 60 17.25 -11.05 10.65
C GLU A 60 15.89 -11.57 10.16
N HIS A 61 14.91 -10.65 10.00
CA HIS A 61 13.59 -11.01 9.55
C HIS A 61 13.58 -11.67 8.16
N VAL A 62 14.28 -11.05 7.20
CA VAL A 62 14.36 -11.56 5.82
C VAL A 62 15.13 -12.90 5.78
N GLY A 63 16.16 -13.04 6.60
CA GLY A 63 16.86 -14.31 6.77
C GLY A 63 15.99 -15.43 7.31
N GLN A 64 15.21 -15.16 8.38
CA GLN A 64 14.31 -16.13 9.01
C GLN A 64 13.11 -16.49 8.10
N LYS A 65 12.50 -15.49 7.47
CA LYS A 65 11.27 -15.68 6.68
C LYS A 65 11.51 -16.26 5.29
N TYR A 66 12.62 -15.89 4.64
CA TYR A 66 12.90 -16.23 3.24
C TYR A 66 14.21 -16.99 3.02
N GLY A 67 14.97 -17.25 4.08
CA GLY A 67 16.28 -17.95 3.98
C GLY A 67 17.37 -17.14 3.29
N ALA A 68 17.22 -15.82 3.14
CA ALA A 68 18.17 -14.98 2.44
C ALA A 68 19.41 -14.68 3.30
N THR A 69 20.60 -14.71 2.69
CA THR A 69 21.81 -14.24 3.35
C THR A 69 21.84 -12.71 3.49
N PRO A 70 22.67 -12.14 4.37
CA PRO A 70 22.83 -10.69 4.48
C PRO A 70 23.18 -10.02 3.14
N GLU A 71 24.03 -10.64 2.31
CA GLU A 71 24.44 -10.15 0.99
C GLU A 71 23.25 -10.17 0.01
N GLN A 72 22.47 -11.24 0.01
CA GLN A 72 21.26 -11.34 -0.80
C GLN A 72 20.22 -10.30 -0.35
N SER A 73 20.05 -10.10 0.95
CA SER A 73 19.17 -9.07 1.51
C SER A 73 19.60 -7.66 1.06
N ALA A 74 20.92 -7.36 1.10
CA ALA A 74 21.46 -6.09 0.64
C ALA A 74 21.25 -5.87 -0.87
N SER A 75 21.51 -6.89 -1.69
CA SER A 75 21.31 -6.84 -3.14
C SER A 75 19.83 -6.64 -3.50
N ASN A 76 18.92 -7.39 -2.87
CA ASN A 76 17.49 -7.25 -3.08
C ASN A 76 17.00 -5.85 -2.68
N ARG A 77 17.47 -5.32 -1.55
CA ARG A 77 17.13 -3.97 -1.10
C ARG A 77 17.59 -2.92 -2.11
N ALA A 78 18.83 -3.02 -2.64
CA ALA A 78 19.33 -2.12 -3.67
C ALA A 78 18.46 -2.16 -4.95
N ALA A 79 18.07 -3.34 -5.40
CA ALA A 79 17.16 -3.51 -6.54
C ALA A 79 15.78 -2.87 -6.29
N ILE A 80 15.21 -3.05 -5.10
CA ILE A 80 13.94 -2.44 -4.70
C ILE A 80 14.05 -0.91 -4.67
N HIS A 81 15.15 -0.36 -4.11
CA HIS A 81 15.39 1.09 -4.11
C HIS A 81 15.45 1.66 -5.53
N ALA A 82 16.12 0.97 -6.45
CA ALA A 82 16.16 1.38 -7.86
C ALA A 82 14.76 1.40 -8.48
N ARG A 83 13.95 0.36 -8.24
CA ARG A 83 12.56 0.31 -8.73
C ARG A 83 11.67 1.40 -8.14
N ALA A 84 11.84 1.71 -6.85
CA ALA A 84 11.11 2.81 -6.21
C ALA A 84 11.52 4.18 -6.80
N ALA A 85 12.81 4.38 -7.10
CA ALA A 85 13.30 5.60 -7.73
C ALA A 85 12.71 5.83 -9.13
N GLU A 86 12.47 4.76 -9.91
CA GLU A 86 11.81 4.84 -11.22
C GLU A 86 10.39 5.43 -11.15
N VAL A 87 9.70 5.24 -10.02
CA VAL A 87 8.37 5.84 -9.78
C VAL A 87 8.43 7.12 -8.92
N GLY A 88 9.60 7.72 -8.80
CA GLY A 88 9.82 8.99 -8.10
C GLY A 88 9.79 8.88 -6.57
N PHE A 89 9.98 7.68 -5.99
CA PHE A 89 9.98 7.49 -4.55
C PHE A 89 11.40 7.21 -4.00
N THR A 90 11.82 7.96 -2.98
CA THR A 90 13.13 7.79 -2.35
C THR A 90 13.04 6.87 -1.14
N MET A 91 13.63 5.69 -1.23
CA MET A 91 13.83 4.78 -0.10
C MET A 91 15.20 5.00 0.55
N LYS A 92 15.24 4.97 1.89
CA LYS A 92 16.48 5.10 2.70
C LYS A 92 16.66 3.95 3.69
N THR A 93 15.93 2.85 3.49
CA THR A 93 16.10 1.65 4.33
C THR A 93 17.49 1.05 4.15
N ASN A 94 18.05 0.52 5.24
CA ASN A 94 19.37 -0.09 5.29
C ASN A 94 19.36 -1.33 6.20
N GLU A 95 20.52 -1.89 6.51
CA GLU A 95 20.66 -3.08 7.36
C GLU A 95 20.22 -2.86 8.82
N GLN A 96 20.11 -1.61 9.27
CA GLN A 96 19.65 -1.25 10.61
C GLN A 96 18.14 -1.02 10.66
N SER A 97 17.46 -0.92 9.51
CA SER A 97 16.02 -0.75 9.44
C SER A 97 15.29 -1.93 10.07
N ARG A 98 14.06 -1.71 10.51
CA ARG A 98 13.26 -2.72 11.20
C ARG A 98 11.94 -2.95 10.47
N ILE A 99 11.42 -4.16 10.58
CA ILE A 99 10.04 -4.52 10.20
C ILE A 99 9.19 -4.39 11.45
N TYR A 100 8.02 -3.79 11.32
CA TYR A 100 7.09 -3.52 12.40
C TYR A 100 5.71 -4.11 12.12
N ASN A 101 4.88 -4.19 13.16
CA ASN A 101 3.44 -4.41 13.01
C ASN A 101 2.79 -3.20 12.32
N THR A 102 1.82 -3.43 11.45
CA THR A 102 1.17 -2.38 10.65
C THR A 102 -0.32 -2.25 10.90
N PHE A 103 -0.85 -2.97 11.89
CA PHE A 103 -2.29 -3.02 12.16
C PHE A 103 -2.90 -1.63 12.43
N ASP A 104 -2.27 -0.84 13.31
CA ASP A 104 -2.76 0.49 13.65
C ASP A 104 -2.69 1.47 12.47
N ALA A 105 -1.67 1.34 11.61
CA ALA A 105 -1.61 2.09 10.36
C ALA A 105 -2.78 1.73 9.42
N HIS A 106 -3.21 0.47 9.38
CA HIS A 106 -4.37 0.03 8.62
C HIS A 106 -5.70 0.53 9.21
N ARG A 107 -5.83 0.60 10.54
CA ARG A 107 -6.99 1.21 11.20
C ARG A 107 -7.11 2.69 10.85
N LEU A 108 -5.98 3.39 10.84
CA LEU A 108 -5.93 4.80 10.48
C LEU A 108 -6.26 5.03 8.99
N LEU A 109 -5.79 4.15 8.10
CA LEU A 109 -6.15 4.17 6.68
C LEU A 109 -7.64 3.88 6.45
N HIS A 110 -8.24 2.98 7.22
CA HIS A 110 -9.66 2.73 7.17
C HIS A 110 -10.47 3.99 7.54
N TRP A 111 -10.13 4.63 8.65
CA TRP A 111 -10.71 5.91 9.06
C TRP A 111 -10.56 6.99 7.97
N ALA A 112 -9.35 7.13 7.41
CA ALA A 112 -9.09 8.09 6.34
C ALA A 112 -9.93 7.83 5.08
N GLY A 113 -10.32 6.59 4.82
CA GLY A 113 -11.27 6.23 3.77
C GLY A 113 -12.68 6.78 4.02
N ILE A 114 -13.08 6.89 5.29
CA ILE A 114 -14.41 7.41 5.70
C ILE A 114 -14.44 8.93 5.65
N VAL A 115 -13.39 9.60 6.17
CA VAL A 115 -13.37 11.07 6.27
C VAL A 115 -12.77 11.76 5.05
N GLY A 116 -12.24 11.01 4.10
CA GLY A 116 -11.46 11.50 2.97
C GLY A 116 -9.96 11.58 3.29
N GLY A 117 -9.11 11.54 2.26
CA GLY A 117 -7.65 11.66 2.43
C GLY A 117 -6.87 10.33 2.52
N GLN A 118 -7.53 9.18 2.31
CA GLN A 118 -6.88 7.86 2.39
C GLN A 118 -5.64 7.74 1.50
N HIS A 119 -5.69 8.26 0.29
CA HIS A 119 -4.58 8.24 -0.66
C HIS A 119 -3.38 9.07 -0.16
N ALA A 120 -3.64 10.28 0.31
CA ALA A 120 -2.60 11.15 0.87
C ALA A 120 -1.95 10.52 2.12
N LEU A 121 -2.77 9.93 3.02
CA LEU A 121 -2.27 9.21 4.18
C LEU A 121 -1.43 8.00 3.80
N LYS A 122 -1.85 7.22 2.80
CA LYS A 122 -1.07 6.06 2.33
C LYS A 122 0.33 6.48 1.89
N ARG A 123 0.45 7.56 1.13
CA ARG A 123 1.75 8.10 0.69
C ARG A 123 2.57 8.67 1.87
N ALA A 124 1.94 9.34 2.82
CA ALA A 124 2.60 9.85 4.02
C ALA A 124 3.18 8.71 4.88
N LEU A 125 2.43 7.61 5.05
CA LEU A 125 2.89 6.42 5.77
C LEU A 125 4.08 5.74 5.07
N PHE A 126 4.06 5.62 3.74
CA PHE A 126 5.21 5.14 2.99
C PHE A 126 6.45 6.03 3.20
N THR A 127 6.27 7.35 3.18
CA THR A 127 7.36 8.29 3.42
C THR A 127 7.91 8.16 4.86
N ALA A 128 7.03 8.09 5.86
CA ALA A 128 7.44 7.92 7.25
C ALA A 128 8.29 6.65 7.43
N TYR A 129 7.84 5.52 6.91
CA TYR A 129 8.52 4.25 7.08
C TYR A 129 9.76 4.11 6.17
N PHE A 130 9.62 4.27 4.85
CA PHE A 130 10.70 3.94 3.90
C PHE A 130 11.72 5.05 3.69
N THR A 131 11.33 6.32 3.86
CA THR A 131 12.24 7.46 3.68
C THR A 131 12.82 7.91 5.01
N ASN A 132 11.98 7.97 6.06
CA ASN A 132 12.37 8.53 7.35
C ASN A 132 12.76 7.45 8.38
N ASN A 133 12.63 6.16 8.05
CA ASN A 133 12.89 5.02 8.94
C ASN A 133 12.11 5.09 10.27
N GLN A 134 10.89 5.65 10.24
CA GLN A 134 10.01 5.77 11.39
C GLN A 134 9.12 4.53 11.54
N SER A 135 8.77 4.18 12.78
CA SER A 135 7.94 3.02 13.07
C SER A 135 6.47 3.26 12.71
N PRO A 136 5.84 2.44 11.86
CA PRO A 136 4.39 2.48 11.61
C PRO A 136 3.56 1.84 12.75
N SER A 137 4.21 1.38 13.84
CA SER A 137 3.54 0.98 15.10
C SER A 137 3.52 2.11 16.13
N ASP A 138 4.24 3.22 15.90
CA ASP A 138 4.31 4.35 16.81
C ASP A 138 3.15 5.31 16.54
N HIS A 139 2.27 5.50 17.53
CA HIS A 139 1.09 6.36 17.40
C HIS A 139 1.45 7.82 17.08
N GLU A 140 2.56 8.37 17.62
CA GLU A 140 2.96 9.75 17.30
C GLU A 140 3.41 9.87 15.84
N VAL A 141 4.09 8.86 15.30
CA VAL A 141 4.45 8.79 13.87
C VAL A 141 3.19 8.72 13.01
N LEU A 142 2.20 7.90 13.41
CA LEU A 142 0.94 7.74 12.68
C LEU A 142 0.11 9.03 12.69
N VAL A 143 0.02 9.71 13.85
CA VAL A 143 -0.66 11.03 13.97
C VAL A 143 0.04 12.08 13.13
N ALA A 144 1.38 12.14 13.16
CA ALA A 144 2.14 13.06 12.31
C ALA A 144 1.94 12.78 10.82
N ALA A 145 1.87 11.52 10.40
CA ALA A 145 1.56 11.15 9.03
C ALA A 145 0.15 11.57 8.61
N ALA A 146 -0.84 11.42 9.49
CA ALA A 146 -2.21 11.89 9.27
C ALA A 146 -2.26 13.41 9.09
N GLN A 147 -1.58 14.15 9.96
CA GLN A 147 -1.46 15.61 9.85
C GLN A 147 -0.78 16.05 8.54
N ALA A 148 0.30 15.38 8.14
CA ALA A 148 0.98 15.63 6.88
C ALA A 148 0.10 15.35 5.66
N ALA A 149 -0.87 14.43 5.79
CA ALA A 149 -1.89 14.11 4.79
C ALA A 149 -3.09 15.08 4.79
N GLY A 150 -3.09 16.10 5.67
CA GLY A 150 -4.18 17.09 5.81
C GLY A 150 -5.38 16.59 6.62
N LEU A 151 -5.23 15.49 7.36
CA LEU A 151 -6.26 14.95 8.25
C LEU A 151 -6.17 15.58 9.65
N ASP A 152 -7.29 15.55 10.40
CA ASP A 152 -7.33 16.03 11.78
C ASP A 152 -6.48 15.13 12.70
N PRO A 153 -5.41 15.67 13.32
CA PRO A 153 -4.55 14.89 14.22
C PRO A 153 -5.26 14.45 15.51
N ALA A 154 -6.29 15.18 15.96
CA ALA A 154 -7.07 14.78 17.14
C ALA A 154 -7.96 13.57 16.80
N GLY A 155 -8.60 13.58 15.62
CA GLY A 155 -9.36 12.43 15.11
C GLY A 155 -8.46 11.20 14.88
N ALA A 156 -7.25 11.39 14.34
CA ALA A 156 -6.28 10.31 14.19
C ALA A 156 -5.89 9.69 15.54
N ARG A 157 -5.61 10.51 16.55
CA ARG A 157 -5.30 10.07 17.90
C ARG A 157 -6.46 9.30 18.55
N ASP A 158 -7.70 9.80 18.42
CA ASP A 158 -8.89 9.12 18.92
C ASP A 158 -9.04 7.71 18.30
N VAL A 159 -8.83 7.56 17.01
CA VAL A 159 -8.84 6.25 16.33
C VAL A 159 -7.82 5.30 16.93
N LEU A 160 -6.60 5.76 17.18
CA LEU A 160 -5.50 4.92 17.67
C LEU A 160 -5.71 4.52 19.13
N GLU A 161 -6.08 5.45 20.01
CA GLU A 161 -6.23 5.22 21.43
C GLU A 161 -7.51 4.42 21.78
N SER A 162 -8.60 4.62 21.05
CA SER A 162 -9.88 3.96 21.32
C SER A 162 -9.98 2.53 20.77
N GLY A 163 -9.06 2.08 19.96
CA GLY A 163 -9.16 0.78 19.30
C GLY A 163 -10.20 0.72 18.15
N ARG A 164 -10.78 1.85 17.71
CA ARG A 164 -11.79 1.91 16.64
C ARG A 164 -11.27 1.28 15.35
N TYR A 165 -12.20 0.74 14.59
CA TYR A 165 -11.99 0.08 13.29
C TYR A 165 -11.13 -1.20 13.33
N ALA A 166 -10.90 -1.78 14.52
CA ALA A 166 -10.15 -3.03 14.63
C ALA A 166 -10.89 -4.19 13.95
N GLU A 167 -12.19 -4.32 14.21
CA GLU A 167 -13.02 -5.39 13.64
C GLU A 167 -13.22 -5.21 12.13
N GLU A 168 -13.41 -3.97 11.67
CA GLU A 168 -13.57 -3.63 10.24
C GLU A 168 -12.30 -3.95 9.45
N VAL A 169 -11.13 -3.62 9.98
CA VAL A 169 -9.84 -3.96 9.36
C VAL A 169 -9.66 -5.48 9.30
N ARG A 170 -9.89 -6.20 10.41
CA ARG A 170 -9.81 -7.67 10.43
C ARG A 170 -10.82 -8.31 9.49
N ALA A 171 -12.03 -7.76 9.37
CA ALA A 171 -13.03 -8.24 8.42
C ALA A 171 -12.58 -8.04 6.96
N ALA A 172 -12.00 -6.87 6.65
CA ALA A 172 -11.47 -6.58 5.33
C ALA A 172 -10.29 -7.50 4.96
N GLU A 173 -9.36 -7.75 5.88
CA GLU A 173 -8.27 -8.70 5.68
C GLU A 173 -8.79 -10.13 5.40
N ARG A 174 -9.73 -10.59 6.21
CA ARG A 174 -10.36 -11.90 5.98
C ARG A 174 -11.06 -11.99 4.63
N HIS A 175 -11.75 -10.92 4.21
CA HIS A 175 -12.40 -10.85 2.91
C HIS A 175 -11.40 -11.04 1.77
N TRP A 176 -10.31 -10.28 1.76
CA TRP A 176 -9.31 -10.38 0.70
C TRP A 176 -8.56 -11.71 0.72
N TYR A 177 -8.28 -12.25 1.89
CA TYR A 177 -7.69 -13.58 2.01
C TYR A 177 -8.62 -14.67 1.43
N GLN A 178 -9.93 -14.61 1.75
CA GLN A 178 -10.93 -15.52 1.20
C GLN A 178 -11.13 -15.35 -0.31
N ALA A 179 -10.93 -14.15 -0.83
CA ALA A 179 -10.91 -13.88 -2.26
C ALA A 179 -9.64 -14.38 -2.97
N GLY A 180 -8.72 -15.03 -2.24
CA GLY A 180 -7.51 -15.64 -2.79
C GLY A 180 -6.30 -14.69 -2.86
N ILE A 181 -6.36 -13.51 -2.25
CA ILE A 181 -5.22 -12.58 -2.19
C ILE A 181 -4.27 -13.07 -1.09
N SER A 182 -3.11 -13.59 -1.50
CA SER A 182 -2.06 -14.13 -0.62
C SER A 182 -0.75 -13.34 -0.67
N SER A 183 -0.69 -12.31 -1.51
CA SER A 183 0.49 -11.46 -1.66
C SER A 183 0.10 -10.06 -2.12
N VAL A 184 0.94 -9.06 -1.83
CA VAL A 184 0.69 -7.65 -2.13
C VAL A 184 1.89 -7.00 -2.84
N PRO A 185 1.63 -5.95 -3.68
CA PRO A 185 0.31 -5.37 -3.94
C PRO A 185 -0.57 -6.27 -4.82
N ALA A 186 -1.87 -6.22 -4.58
CA ALA A 186 -2.88 -6.77 -5.48
C ALA A 186 -3.85 -5.64 -5.87
N VAL A 187 -4.05 -5.47 -7.18
CA VAL A 187 -4.90 -4.41 -7.73
C VAL A 187 -6.09 -5.06 -8.39
N ILE A 188 -7.29 -4.85 -7.84
CA ILE A 188 -8.53 -5.39 -8.37
C ILE A 188 -9.28 -4.27 -9.08
N VAL A 189 -9.58 -4.45 -10.36
CA VAL A 189 -10.29 -3.48 -11.18
C VAL A 189 -11.71 -3.96 -11.43
N ASN A 190 -12.69 -3.09 -11.11
CA ASN A 190 -14.13 -3.33 -11.31
C ASN A 190 -14.61 -4.65 -10.66
N ASP A 191 -14.09 -5.01 -9.49
CA ASP A 191 -14.41 -6.24 -8.74
C ASP A 191 -14.19 -7.55 -9.54
N ARG A 192 -13.42 -7.50 -10.64
CA ARG A 192 -13.32 -8.61 -11.60
C ARG A 192 -11.90 -8.94 -12.04
N TYR A 193 -11.08 -7.94 -12.32
CA TYR A 193 -9.76 -8.13 -12.92
C TYR A 193 -8.67 -7.96 -11.89
N LEU A 194 -7.84 -8.97 -11.69
CA LEU A 194 -6.71 -8.94 -10.77
C LEU A 194 -5.40 -8.66 -11.51
N ILE A 195 -4.68 -7.63 -11.07
CA ILE A 195 -3.30 -7.33 -11.47
C ILE A 195 -2.42 -7.50 -10.24
N SER A 196 -1.55 -8.51 -10.25
CA SER A 196 -0.69 -8.84 -9.10
C SER A 196 0.69 -8.22 -9.20
N GLY A 197 1.24 -7.81 -8.05
CA GLY A 197 2.61 -7.33 -7.90
C GLY A 197 2.83 -5.87 -8.31
N GLY A 198 4.02 -5.37 -7.99
CA GLY A 198 4.44 -4.01 -8.34
C GLY A 198 4.78 -3.87 -9.83
N GLN A 199 3.76 -3.80 -10.66
CA GLN A 199 3.91 -3.70 -12.12
C GLN A 199 4.38 -2.30 -12.54
N PRO A 200 5.12 -2.19 -13.66
CA PRO A 200 5.47 -0.90 -14.25
C PRO A 200 4.24 -0.22 -14.87
N ALA A 201 4.27 1.11 -15.01
CA ALA A 201 3.18 1.91 -15.56
C ALA A 201 2.64 1.39 -16.90
N ALA A 202 3.53 0.99 -17.82
CA ALA A 202 3.13 0.45 -19.13
C ALA A 202 2.30 -0.84 -19.04
N ALA A 203 2.49 -1.67 -18.00
CA ALA A 203 1.70 -2.87 -17.78
C ALA A 203 0.30 -2.53 -17.26
N PHE A 204 0.22 -1.62 -16.27
CA PHE A 204 -1.06 -1.10 -15.79
C PHE A 204 -1.84 -0.38 -16.91
N GLU A 205 -1.18 0.46 -17.71
CA GLU A 205 -1.82 1.16 -18.81
C GLU A 205 -2.45 0.20 -19.83
N ARG A 206 -1.72 -0.83 -20.27
CA ARG A 206 -2.26 -1.86 -21.17
C ARG A 206 -3.48 -2.56 -20.56
N ALA A 207 -3.40 -2.97 -19.30
CA ALA A 207 -4.50 -3.63 -18.60
C ALA A 207 -5.73 -2.71 -18.51
N ILE A 208 -5.56 -1.46 -18.10
CA ILE A 208 -6.65 -0.48 -17.97
C ILE A 208 -7.32 -0.22 -19.34
N ARG A 209 -6.54 -0.04 -20.43
CA ARG A 209 -7.09 0.14 -21.77
C ARG A 209 -7.90 -1.09 -22.23
N THR A 210 -7.41 -2.30 -21.98
CA THR A 210 -8.13 -3.54 -22.29
C THR A 210 -9.44 -3.65 -21.51
N ILE A 211 -9.40 -3.43 -20.19
CA ILE A 211 -10.60 -3.48 -19.32
C ILE A 211 -11.63 -2.43 -19.74
N ALA A 212 -11.19 -1.21 -20.08
CA ALA A 212 -12.07 -0.15 -20.55
C ALA A 212 -12.77 -0.54 -21.86
N ALA A 213 -12.03 -1.11 -22.80
CA ALA A 213 -12.60 -1.58 -24.08
C ALA A 213 -13.62 -2.71 -23.88
N GLU A 214 -13.32 -3.71 -23.05
CA GLU A 214 -14.24 -4.81 -22.72
C GLU A 214 -15.52 -4.30 -22.03
N THR A 215 -15.38 -3.35 -21.10
CA THR A 215 -16.53 -2.77 -20.39
C THR A 215 -17.42 -1.97 -21.34
N ALA A 216 -16.83 -1.21 -22.27
CA ALA A 216 -17.59 -0.49 -23.29
C ALA A 216 -18.33 -1.43 -24.24
N ALA A 217 -17.71 -2.53 -24.66
CA ALA A 217 -18.32 -3.54 -25.53
C ALA A 217 -19.47 -4.31 -24.83
N ALA A 218 -19.43 -4.47 -23.52
CA ALA A 218 -20.48 -5.14 -22.75
C ALA A 218 -21.68 -4.23 -22.45
N ALA A 219 -21.54 -2.91 -22.60
CA ALA A 219 -22.59 -1.92 -22.35
C ALA A 219 -23.37 -1.50 -23.61
N GLY A 220 -22.92 -1.89 -24.81
CA GLY A 220 -23.53 -1.61 -26.12
C GLY A 220 -24.20 -2.82 -26.72
#